data_fa560e928956e2fee33978e74039aa66
#
_entry.id   fa560e928956e2fee33978e74039aa66
#
_cell.length_a   1.000
_cell.length_b   1.000
_cell.length_c   1.000
_cell.angle_alpha   90.00
_cell.angle_beta   90.00
_cell.angle_gamma   90.00
#
_symmetry.space_group_name_H-M   'P 1'
#
loop_
_entity.id
_entity.type
_entity.pdbx_description
1 polymer ?
#
loop_
_entity_poly.entity_id
_entity_poly.type
_entity_poly.pdbx_seq_one_letter_code
_entity_poly.pdbx_strand_id
1 'polypeptide(L)'
;NFRSLKDPTKFDPTIVTEYFPHGSLKDNLEKEKKFQSDIEWTCTKKYITILGISDAMRYLHEHGIVHRDLKPENILADSNYYPRVCDFGLSRCFSKSLSNSMKLSMTGEFGTPMYMAPEILREEEKYGPGVDVYAFGILAYEIVTGKVPYYELGEISPVILGNKVMSGYRPKFTPNVPEKMQALIRKCWSDEPMDRPSFDEIYEALSS
;
A
#
# COMPACT_ATOMS: atom_id res chain seq x y z
N ASN A 1 13.00 -27.19 -4.63
CA ASN A 1 14.16 -26.63 -5.34
C ASN A 1 14.05 -27.01 -6.80
N PHE A 2 14.02 -26.00 -7.69
CA PHE A 2 14.04 -26.22 -9.14
C PHE A 2 15.47 -25.97 -9.64
N ARG A 3 15.85 -26.68 -10.72
CA ARG A 3 17.15 -26.42 -11.36
C ARG A 3 17.13 -25.02 -11.97
N SER A 4 18.22 -24.29 -11.83
CA SER A 4 18.37 -22.99 -12.44
C SER A 4 18.30 -23.10 -13.97
N LEU A 5 17.54 -22.20 -14.61
CA LEU A 5 17.50 -22.11 -16.07
C LEU A 5 18.80 -21.57 -16.68
N LYS A 6 19.61 -20.90 -15.85
CA LYS A 6 20.92 -20.33 -16.26
C LYS A 6 22.09 -21.31 -16.04
N ASP A 7 21.99 -22.20 -15.04
CA ASP A 7 23.03 -23.19 -14.72
C ASP A 7 22.36 -24.48 -14.18
N PRO A 8 22.25 -25.53 -15.00
CA PRO A 8 21.61 -26.80 -14.62
C PRO A 8 22.26 -27.53 -13.43
N THR A 9 23.47 -27.13 -13.03
CA THR A 9 24.19 -27.72 -11.89
C THR A 9 23.79 -27.05 -10.55
N LYS A 10 23.09 -25.91 -10.60
CA LYS A 10 22.63 -25.16 -9.44
C LYS A 10 21.14 -25.31 -9.20
N PHE A 11 20.78 -25.27 -7.94
CA PHE A 11 19.38 -25.22 -7.52
C PHE A 11 19.06 -23.79 -7.04
N ASP A 12 18.09 -23.16 -7.68
CA ASP A 12 17.59 -21.88 -7.22
C ASP A 12 16.58 -22.10 -6.07
N PRO A 13 16.69 -21.35 -4.96
CA PRO A 13 15.63 -21.35 -3.95
C PRO A 13 14.35 -20.85 -4.59
N THR A 14 13.29 -21.65 -4.47
CA THR A 14 12.01 -21.35 -5.14
C THR A 14 10.89 -21.47 -4.14
N ILE A 15 10.04 -20.45 -4.09
CA ILE A 15 8.79 -20.46 -3.32
C ILE A 15 7.65 -20.63 -4.33
N VAL A 16 6.79 -21.62 -4.09
CA VAL A 16 5.57 -21.82 -4.88
C VAL A 16 4.42 -21.22 -4.08
N THR A 17 3.70 -20.30 -4.68
CA THR A 17 2.53 -19.65 -4.10
C THR A 17 1.29 -19.90 -4.95
N GLU A 18 0.12 -19.55 -4.43
CA GLU A 18 -1.11 -19.49 -5.20
C GLU A 18 -0.94 -18.54 -6.40
N TYR A 19 -1.55 -18.91 -7.53
CA TYR A 19 -1.55 -18.08 -8.73
C TYR A 19 -2.79 -17.18 -8.77
N PHE A 20 -2.59 -15.90 -9.00
CA PHE A 20 -3.64 -14.90 -9.10
C PHE A 20 -3.79 -14.44 -10.55
N PRO A 21 -4.87 -14.87 -11.25
CA PRO A 21 -4.97 -14.75 -12.71
C PRO A 21 -5.14 -13.31 -13.20
N HIS A 22 -5.64 -12.41 -12.35
CA HIS A 22 -5.90 -11.03 -12.75
C HIS A 22 -4.77 -10.05 -12.43
N GLY A 23 -3.60 -10.58 -12.01
CA GLY A 23 -2.40 -9.77 -11.78
C GLY A 23 -2.52 -8.81 -10.60
N SER A 24 -1.72 -7.76 -10.62
CA SER A 24 -1.69 -6.77 -9.54
C SER A 24 -2.80 -5.71 -9.68
N LEU A 25 -3.12 -5.05 -8.57
CA LEU A 25 -4.01 -3.89 -8.56
C LEU A 25 -3.43 -2.76 -9.44
N LYS A 26 -2.10 -2.60 -9.47
CA LYS A 26 -1.43 -1.66 -10.36
C LYS A 26 -1.79 -1.92 -11.82
N ASP A 27 -1.64 -3.18 -12.28
CA ASP A 27 -1.96 -3.56 -13.65
C ASP A 27 -3.43 -3.28 -13.97
N ASN A 28 -4.32 -3.57 -13.03
CA ASN A 28 -5.75 -3.35 -13.18
C ASN A 28 -6.11 -1.86 -13.25
N LEU A 29 -5.52 -1.01 -12.40
CA LEU A 29 -5.72 0.44 -12.44
C LEU A 29 -5.14 1.07 -13.73
N GLU A 30 -4.02 0.56 -14.23
CA GLU A 30 -3.46 1.00 -15.51
C GLU A 30 -4.34 0.60 -16.70
N LYS A 31 -4.91 -0.61 -16.71
CA LYS A 31 -5.87 -1.06 -17.72
C LYS A 31 -7.14 -0.21 -17.70
N GLU A 32 -7.65 0.13 -16.50
CA GLU A 32 -8.80 1.04 -16.36
C GLU A 32 -8.52 2.39 -17.03
N LYS A 33 -7.37 2.99 -16.73
CA LYS A 33 -6.95 4.29 -17.33
C LYS A 33 -6.86 4.25 -18.86
N LYS A 34 -6.50 3.10 -19.42
CA LYS A 34 -6.36 2.90 -20.88
C LYS A 34 -7.64 2.41 -21.54
N PHE A 35 -8.75 2.27 -20.81
CA PHE A 35 -9.99 1.64 -21.30
C PHE A 35 -9.80 0.21 -21.83
N GLN A 36 -8.84 -0.52 -21.26
CA GLN A 36 -8.46 -1.89 -21.63
C GLN A 36 -8.78 -2.89 -20.52
N SER A 37 -9.56 -2.50 -19.54
CA SER A 37 -9.93 -3.38 -18.43
C SER A 37 -11.00 -4.37 -18.88
N ASP A 38 -10.82 -5.65 -18.53
CA ASP A 38 -11.80 -6.72 -18.76
C ASP A 38 -13.03 -6.56 -17.85
N ILE A 39 -12.94 -5.70 -16.84
CA ILE A 39 -14.02 -5.38 -15.92
C ILE A 39 -14.22 -3.88 -15.81
N GLU A 40 -15.45 -3.49 -15.59
CA GLU A 40 -15.76 -2.12 -15.20
C GLU A 40 -15.42 -1.92 -13.71
N TRP A 41 -14.53 -0.97 -13.44
CA TRP A 41 -14.17 -0.56 -12.08
C TRP A 41 -15.23 0.37 -11.49
N THR A 42 -16.40 -0.19 -11.21
CA THR A 42 -17.50 0.53 -10.58
C THR A 42 -17.10 1.01 -9.18
N CYS A 43 -17.83 2.02 -8.68
CA CYS A 43 -17.66 2.50 -7.29
C CYS A 43 -17.77 1.35 -6.27
N THR A 44 -18.67 0.39 -6.52
CA THR A 44 -18.85 -0.81 -5.68
C THR A 44 -17.60 -1.68 -5.66
N LYS A 45 -16.99 -1.97 -6.83
CA LYS A 45 -15.76 -2.77 -6.88
C LYS A 45 -14.59 -2.07 -6.19
N LYS A 46 -14.43 -0.77 -6.42
CA LYS A 46 -13.43 0.05 -5.72
C LYS A 46 -13.61 -0.03 -4.21
N TYR A 47 -14.86 0.08 -3.76
CA TYR A 47 -15.20 -0.03 -2.35
C TYR A 47 -14.90 -1.41 -1.76
N ILE A 48 -15.31 -2.50 -2.43
CA ILE A 48 -15.01 -3.88 -2.03
C ILE A 48 -13.50 -4.11 -1.96
N THR A 49 -12.74 -3.56 -2.91
CA THR A 49 -11.28 -3.65 -2.91
C THR A 49 -10.68 -2.97 -1.67
N ILE A 50 -11.11 -1.76 -1.35
CA ILE A 50 -10.63 -1.04 -0.16
C ILE A 50 -11.01 -1.78 1.12
N LEU A 51 -12.25 -2.26 1.21
CA LEU A 51 -12.73 -3.03 2.36
C LEU A 51 -11.92 -4.33 2.54
N GLY A 52 -11.70 -5.08 1.46
CA GLY A 52 -10.92 -6.32 1.52
C GLY A 52 -9.46 -6.11 1.90
N ILE A 53 -8.83 -5.01 1.42
CA ILE A 53 -7.46 -4.65 1.84
C ILE A 53 -7.45 -4.30 3.33
N SER A 54 -8.45 -3.52 3.81
CA SER A 54 -8.51 -3.14 5.23
C SER A 54 -8.69 -4.36 6.14
N ASP A 55 -9.48 -5.35 5.74
CA ASP A 55 -9.69 -6.60 6.49
C ASP A 55 -8.41 -7.46 6.54
N ALA A 56 -7.71 -7.59 5.41
CA ALA A 56 -6.44 -8.29 5.36
C ALA A 56 -5.38 -7.63 6.25
N MET A 57 -5.29 -6.29 6.22
CA MET A 57 -4.36 -5.54 7.05
C MET A 57 -4.72 -5.58 8.53
N ARG A 58 -6.02 -5.59 8.86
CA ARG A 58 -6.51 -5.83 10.22
C ARG A 58 -6.00 -7.16 10.76
N TYR A 59 -6.19 -8.23 9.98
CA TYR A 59 -5.69 -9.56 10.35
C TYR A 59 -4.17 -9.57 10.59
N LEU A 60 -3.38 -8.92 9.74
CA LEU A 60 -1.93 -8.85 9.91
C LEU A 60 -1.54 -8.12 11.19
N HIS A 61 -2.16 -6.98 11.46
CA HIS A 61 -1.86 -6.17 12.65
C HIS A 61 -2.30 -6.86 13.95
N GLU A 62 -3.43 -7.57 13.96
CA GLU A 62 -3.84 -8.43 15.07
C GLU A 62 -2.79 -9.50 15.41
N HIS A 63 -2.09 -10.01 14.39
CA HIS A 63 -1.00 -10.99 14.55
C HIS A 63 0.38 -10.35 14.75
N GLY A 64 0.42 -9.03 14.97
CA GLY A 64 1.65 -8.29 15.21
C GLY A 64 2.56 -8.18 13.98
N ILE A 65 2.02 -8.32 12.77
CA ILE A 65 2.77 -8.21 11.52
C ILE A 65 2.55 -6.83 10.91
N VAL A 66 3.65 -6.08 10.70
CA VAL A 66 3.67 -4.83 9.96
C VAL A 66 4.20 -5.09 8.56
N HIS A 67 3.44 -4.72 7.53
CA HIS A 67 3.73 -5.03 6.13
C HIS A 67 4.87 -4.19 5.55
N ARG A 68 4.84 -2.87 5.75
CA ARG A 68 5.85 -1.86 5.39
C ARG A 68 6.01 -1.53 3.90
N ASP A 69 5.39 -2.26 3.02
CA ASP A 69 5.45 -2.03 1.56
C ASP A 69 4.06 -2.17 0.93
N LEU A 70 3.04 -1.59 1.58
CA LEU A 70 1.68 -1.59 1.06
C LEU A 70 1.57 -0.61 -0.12
N LYS A 71 1.31 -1.15 -1.31
CA LYS A 71 1.19 -0.41 -2.57
C LYS A 71 0.42 -1.25 -3.61
N PRO A 72 -0.04 -0.68 -4.73
CA PRO A 72 -0.84 -1.41 -5.72
C PRO A 72 -0.14 -2.64 -6.33
N GLU A 73 1.19 -2.64 -6.43
CA GLU A 73 1.97 -3.79 -6.91
C GLU A 73 1.83 -5.01 -6.00
N ASN A 74 1.65 -4.79 -4.70
CA ASN A 74 1.61 -5.81 -3.65
C ASN A 74 0.16 -6.22 -3.28
N ILE A 75 -0.81 -5.82 -4.09
CA ILE A 75 -2.20 -6.27 -4.01
C ILE A 75 -2.51 -7.05 -5.27
N LEU A 76 -2.73 -8.36 -5.15
CA LEU A 76 -3.10 -9.22 -6.26
C LEU A 76 -4.63 -9.41 -6.31
N ALA A 77 -5.16 -9.67 -7.50
CA ALA A 77 -6.58 -9.94 -7.69
C ALA A 77 -6.81 -11.43 -7.93
N ASP A 78 -7.64 -12.08 -7.11
CA ASP A 78 -8.03 -13.47 -7.29
C ASP A 78 -9.01 -13.66 -8.47
N SER A 79 -9.46 -14.89 -8.71
CA SER A 79 -10.38 -15.23 -9.81
C SER A 79 -11.71 -14.45 -9.79
N ASN A 80 -12.09 -13.90 -8.65
CA ASN A 80 -13.30 -13.10 -8.46
C ASN A 80 -13.00 -11.61 -8.33
N TYR A 81 -11.75 -11.20 -8.57
CA TYR A 81 -11.24 -9.84 -8.38
C TYR A 81 -11.24 -9.36 -6.91
N TYR A 82 -11.26 -10.28 -5.92
CA TYR A 82 -11.03 -9.89 -4.55
C TYR A 82 -9.54 -9.63 -4.30
N PRO A 83 -9.20 -8.61 -3.50
CA PRO A 83 -7.83 -8.24 -3.23
C PRO A 83 -7.14 -9.28 -2.31
N ARG A 84 -5.88 -9.56 -2.61
CA ARG A 84 -4.99 -10.40 -1.82
C ARG A 84 -3.69 -9.63 -1.57
N VAL A 85 -3.44 -9.32 -0.31
CA VAL A 85 -2.19 -8.68 0.09
C VAL A 85 -1.04 -9.67 -0.02
N CYS A 86 0.04 -9.30 -0.66
CA CYS A 86 1.21 -10.16 -0.90
C CYS A 86 2.51 -9.39 -0.73
N ASP A 87 3.64 -10.09 -0.91
CA ASP A 87 5.01 -9.58 -0.78
C ASP A 87 5.36 -9.11 0.64
N PHE A 88 5.60 -10.09 1.50
CA PHE A 88 6.04 -9.90 2.87
C PHE A 88 7.57 -9.74 3.01
N GLY A 89 8.29 -9.44 1.92
CA GLY A 89 9.74 -9.34 1.91
C GLY A 89 10.31 -8.29 2.88
N LEU A 90 9.56 -7.24 3.16
CA LEU A 90 9.91 -6.18 4.11
C LEU A 90 9.15 -6.28 5.43
N SER A 91 8.25 -7.24 5.58
CA SER A 91 7.38 -7.39 6.76
C SER A 91 8.18 -7.78 8.01
N ARG A 92 7.71 -7.33 9.17
CA ARG A 92 8.29 -7.71 10.48
C ARG A 92 7.21 -8.02 11.50
N CYS A 93 7.51 -9.02 12.35
CA CYS A 93 6.76 -9.23 13.57
C CYS A 93 7.06 -8.12 14.56
N PHE A 94 6.02 -7.43 15.00
CA PHE A 94 6.09 -6.44 16.05
C PHE A 94 6.05 -7.14 17.41
N SER A 95 7.16 -7.75 17.83
CA SER A 95 7.25 -8.20 19.22
C SER A 95 7.62 -7.03 20.11
N LYS A 96 6.93 -6.89 21.24
CA LYS A 96 7.10 -5.81 22.24
C LYS A 96 8.54 -5.67 22.80
N SER A 97 9.51 -6.45 22.33
CA SER A 97 10.81 -6.64 22.95
C SER A 97 12.04 -6.42 22.04
N LEU A 98 11.90 -5.95 20.80
CA LEU A 98 13.07 -5.78 19.93
C LEU A 98 13.16 -4.39 19.33
N SER A 99 13.85 -3.52 20.08
CA SER A 99 14.49 -2.30 19.58
C SER A 99 15.69 -2.67 18.70
N ASN A 100 15.48 -3.06 17.45
CA ASN A 100 16.55 -3.08 16.47
C ASN A 100 16.13 -2.22 15.29
N SER A 101 16.55 -0.95 15.37
CA SER A 101 16.56 0.01 14.29
C SER A 101 17.42 -0.55 13.15
N MET A 102 16.78 -0.97 12.08
CA MET A 102 17.48 -1.16 10.83
C MET A 102 17.36 0.13 10.06
N LYS A 103 18.47 0.86 9.91
CA LYS A 103 18.58 1.96 8.96
C LYS A 103 18.19 1.41 7.59
N LEU A 104 17.05 1.88 7.08
CA LEU A 104 16.67 1.65 5.71
C LEU A 104 17.61 2.52 4.87
N SER A 105 18.69 1.92 4.38
CA SER A 105 19.60 2.62 3.48
C SER A 105 18.84 2.99 2.22
N MET A 106 18.67 4.28 1.94
CA MET A 106 18.05 4.81 0.71
C MET A 106 18.94 4.59 -0.53
N THR A 107 19.61 3.43 -0.61
CA THR A 107 20.41 3.06 -1.78
C THR A 107 19.52 2.42 -2.85
N GLY A 108 19.08 3.22 -3.81
CA GLY A 108 18.86 2.88 -5.22
C GLY A 108 17.72 1.96 -5.63
N GLU A 109 17.11 1.13 -4.76
CA GLU A 109 16.06 0.17 -5.14
C GLU A 109 14.72 0.34 -4.38
N PHE A 110 14.61 1.36 -3.55
CA PHE A 110 13.37 1.62 -2.84
C PHE A 110 12.36 2.29 -3.77
N GLY A 111 11.20 1.67 -3.83
CA GLY A 111 10.06 2.13 -4.62
C GLY A 111 9.74 3.61 -4.34
N THR A 112 9.05 4.21 -5.28
CA THR A 112 8.65 5.62 -5.27
C THR A 112 8.10 6.01 -3.89
N PRO A 113 8.59 7.10 -3.26
CA PRO A 113 8.22 7.50 -1.90
C PRO A 113 6.74 7.88 -1.72
N MET A 114 5.92 7.66 -2.74
CA MET A 114 4.50 8.02 -2.77
C MET A 114 3.68 7.41 -1.63
N TYR A 115 4.02 6.17 -1.24
CA TYR A 115 3.27 5.44 -0.20
C TYR A 115 3.98 5.46 1.16
N MET A 116 5.17 6.06 1.24
CA MET A 116 5.95 6.08 2.47
C MET A 116 5.42 7.14 3.43
N ALA A 117 5.27 6.73 4.69
CA ALA A 117 4.88 7.64 5.76
C ALA A 117 5.99 8.66 6.07
N PRO A 118 5.64 9.88 6.54
CA PRO A 118 6.62 10.94 6.82
C PRO A 118 7.72 10.53 7.77
N GLU A 119 7.41 9.74 8.81
CA GLU A 119 8.37 9.23 9.78
C GLU A 119 9.40 8.28 9.16
N ILE A 120 9.02 7.51 8.13
CA ILE A 120 9.97 6.69 7.37
C ILE A 120 10.89 7.58 6.54
N LEU A 121 10.34 8.60 5.87
CA LEU A 121 11.11 9.55 5.07
C LEU A 121 12.05 10.42 5.91
N ARG A 122 11.70 10.69 7.18
CA ARG A 122 12.55 11.39 8.16
C ARG A 122 13.60 10.47 8.79
N GLU A 123 13.64 9.19 8.42
CA GLU A 123 14.54 8.17 8.98
C GLU A 123 14.44 8.06 10.51
N GLU A 124 13.23 8.19 11.06
CA GLU A 124 13.00 8.05 12.50
C GLU A 124 13.38 6.64 12.96
N GLU A 125 14.09 6.54 14.08
CA GLU A 125 14.60 5.26 14.58
C GLU A 125 13.50 4.26 14.94
N LYS A 126 12.33 4.75 15.35
CA LYS A 126 11.19 3.91 15.76
C LYS A 126 9.93 4.32 15.05
N TYR A 127 9.40 3.42 14.26
CA TYR A 127 8.06 3.55 13.68
C TYR A 127 7.25 2.27 13.90
N GLY A 128 5.95 2.44 14.05
CA GLY A 128 5.00 1.39 14.39
C GLY A 128 4.08 0.99 13.22
N PRO A 129 2.99 0.27 13.50
CA PRO A 129 2.01 -0.17 12.52
C PRO A 129 1.32 0.99 11.77
N GLY A 130 1.34 2.20 12.29
CA GLY A 130 0.80 3.39 11.63
C GLY A 130 1.38 3.69 10.25
N VAL A 131 2.57 3.16 9.90
CA VAL A 131 3.14 3.31 8.56
C VAL A 131 2.30 2.60 7.49
N ASP A 132 1.72 1.45 7.82
CA ASP A 132 0.83 0.72 6.92
C ASP A 132 -0.51 1.44 6.76
N VAL A 133 -0.99 2.09 7.83
CA VAL A 133 -2.22 2.91 7.78
C VAL A 133 -2.03 4.10 6.87
N TYR A 134 -0.87 4.76 6.94
CA TYR A 134 -0.54 5.85 6.02
C TYR A 134 -0.53 5.36 4.56
N ALA A 135 0.19 4.27 4.30
CA ALA A 135 0.26 3.67 2.97
C ALA A 135 -1.12 3.26 2.45
N PHE A 136 -1.97 2.68 3.31
CA PHE A 136 -3.37 2.38 3.00
C PHE A 136 -4.16 3.64 2.62
N GLY A 137 -3.98 4.75 3.31
CA GLY A 137 -4.63 6.02 2.98
C GLY A 137 -4.28 6.50 1.56
N ILE A 138 -3.00 6.44 1.19
CA ILE A 138 -2.54 6.79 -0.16
C ILE A 138 -3.06 5.79 -1.22
N LEU A 139 -3.05 4.50 -0.91
CA LEU A 139 -3.59 3.45 -1.78
C LEU A 139 -5.10 3.61 -2.00
N ALA A 140 -5.87 3.84 -0.94
CA ALA A 140 -7.30 4.08 -1.02
C ALA A 140 -7.62 5.33 -1.86
N TYR A 141 -6.85 6.41 -1.70
CA TYR A 141 -6.94 7.58 -2.57
C TYR A 141 -6.78 7.21 -4.05
N GLU A 142 -5.74 6.43 -4.40
CA GLU A 142 -5.52 6.02 -5.80
C GLU A 142 -6.67 5.19 -6.33
N ILE A 143 -7.19 4.24 -5.56
CA ILE A 143 -8.33 3.40 -5.95
C ILE A 143 -9.59 4.25 -6.22
N VAL A 144 -9.97 5.15 -5.30
CA VAL A 144 -11.22 5.91 -5.45
C VAL A 144 -11.14 6.94 -6.56
N THR A 145 -9.99 7.60 -6.73
CA THR A 145 -9.81 8.66 -7.73
C THR A 145 -9.42 8.14 -9.10
N GLY A 146 -8.83 6.94 -9.19
CA GLY A 146 -8.17 6.43 -10.40
C GLY A 146 -6.94 7.25 -10.80
N LYS A 147 -6.44 8.14 -9.94
CA LYS A 147 -5.29 9.01 -10.21
C LYS A 147 -4.06 8.51 -9.44
N VAL A 148 -2.91 8.52 -10.11
CA VAL A 148 -1.64 8.30 -9.41
C VAL A 148 -1.50 9.34 -8.30
N PRO A 149 -1.11 8.93 -7.07
CA PRO A 149 -0.92 9.90 -5.99
C PRO A 149 0.03 11.02 -6.39
N TYR A 150 -0.31 12.26 -6.02
CA TYR A 150 0.47 13.46 -6.34
C TYR A 150 0.57 13.81 -7.83
N TYR A 151 -0.31 13.25 -8.70
CA TYR A 151 -0.31 13.51 -10.15
C TYR A 151 -0.33 15.01 -10.50
N GLU A 152 -0.89 15.83 -9.63
CA GLU A 152 -0.98 17.29 -9.80
C GLU A 152 0.36 18.02 -9.70
N LEU A 153 1.40 17.33 -9.21
CA LEU A 153 2.76 17.89 -9.14
C LEU A 153 3.55 17.69 -10.44
N GLY A 154 3.00 16.92 -11.40
CA GLY A 154 3.72 16.55 -12.62
C GLY A 154 4.94 15.67 -12.34
N GLU A 155 5.92 15.71 -13.23
CA GLU A 155 7.16 14.95 -13.06
C GLU A 155 8.07 15.66 -12.05
N ILE A 156 8.22 15.07 -10.87
CA ILE A 156 9.14 15.54 -9.82
C ILE A 156 10.06 14.41 -9.36
N SER A 157 11.24 14.76 -8.88
CA SER A 157 12.15 13.75 -8.36
C SER A 157 11.63 13.15 -7.05
N PRO A 158 12.00 11.88 -6.74
CA PRO A 158 11.64 11.23 -5.47
C PRO A 158 12.02 12.06 -4.23
N VAL A 159 13.16 12.74 -4.28
CA VAL A 159 13.63 13.61 -3.17
C VAL A 159 12.70 14.81 -2.97
N ILE A 160 12.27 15.47 -4.05
CA ILE A 160 11.35 16.61 -3.97
C ILE A 160 10.00 16.15 -3.44
N LEU A 161 9.49 14.99 -3.89
CA LEU A 161 8.26 14.42 -3.37
C LEU A 161 8.38 14.11 -1.88
N GLY A 162 9.45 13.44 -1.45
CA GLY A 162 9.70 13.15 -0.04
C GLY A 162 9.69 14.40 0.83
N ASN A 163 10.38 15.46 0.40
CA ASN A 163 10.39 16.74 1.13
C ASN A 163 8.98 17.37 1.22
N LYS A 164 8.18 17.29 0.16
CA LYS A 164 6.78 17.76 0.20
C LYS A 164 5.93 16.95 1.17
N VAL A 165 6.05 15.62 1.15
CA VAL A 165 5.33 14.73 2.08
C VAL A 165 5.71 15.04 3.52
N MET A 166 7.00 15.19 3.82
CA MET A 166 7.50 15.55 5.15
C MET A 166 7.05 16.94 5.63
N SER A 167 6.76 17.85 4.69
CA SER A 167 6.19 19.18 5.00
C SER A 167 4.66 19.20 5.04
N GLY A 168 4.01 18.03 5.07
CA GLY A 168 2.56 17.90 5.21
C GLY A 168 1.76 17.94 3.90
N TYR A 169 2.42 17.98 2.73
CA TYR A 169 1.69 17.94 1.46
C TYR A 169 1.03 16.57 1.25
N ARG A 170 -0.22 16.57 0.81
CA ARG A 170 -1.03 15.36 0.53
C ARG A 170 -1.73 15.50 -0.82
N PRO A 171 -2.09 14.37 -1.48
CA PRO A 171 -2.81 14.39 -2.74
C PRO A 171 -4.15 15.13 -2.64
N LYS A 172 -4.52 15.83 -3.72
CA LYS A 172 -5.78 16.58 -3.78
C LYS A 172 -6.89 15.69 -4.31
N PHE A 173 -8.01 15.61 -3.58
CA PHE A 173 -9.18 14.88 -4.03
C PHE A 173 -9.83 15.51 -5.24
N THR A 174 -10.40 14.65 -6.10
CA THR A 174 -11.34 15.06 -7.14
C THR A 174 -12.74 15.24 -6.54
N PRO A 175 -13.60 16.12 -7.13
CA PRO A 175 -14.94 16.40 -6.60
C PRO A 175 -15.88 15.18 -6.46
N ASN A 176 -15.57 14.10 -7.17
CA ASN A 176 -16.43 12.91 -7.24
C ASN A 176 -16.24 11.93 -6.07
N VAL A 177 -15.27 12.15 -5.19
CA VAL A 177 -15.03 11.28 -4.03
C VAL A 177 -15.97 11.69 -2.89
N PRO A 178 -16.79 10.75 -2.35
CA PRO A 178 -17.71 11.06 -1.25
C PRO A 178 -16.96 11.61 -0.02
N GLU A 179 -17.55 12.60 0.65
CA GLU A 179 -16.93 13.30 1.79
C GLU A 179 -16.53 12.34 2.94
N LYS A 180 -17.37 11.33 3.23
CA LYS A 180 -17.07 10.31 4.24
C LYS A 180 -15.79 9.56 3.90
N MET A 181 -15.57 9.19 2.62
CA MET A 181 -14.38 8.51 2.15
C MET A 181 -13.16 9.43 2.22
N GLN A 182 -13.30 10.70 1.82
CA GLN A 182 -12.23 11.69 1.96
C GLN A 182 -11.82 11.86 3.42
N ALA A 183 -12.79 11.95 4.34
CA ALA A 183 -12.53 12.12 5.77
C ALA A 183 -11.76 10.92 6.35
N LEU A 184 -12.14 9.68 5.99
CA LEU A 184 -11.43 8.47 6.40
C LEU A 184 -9.99 8.47 5.87
N ILE A 185 -9.81 8.72 4.57
CA ILE A 185 -8.49 8.74 3.94
C ILE A 185 -7.61 9.83 4.57
N ARG A 186 -8.16 11.04 4.86
CA ARG A 186 -7.42 12.12 5.54
C ARG A 186 -6.92 11.69 6.92
N LYS A 187 -7.71 10.95 7.68
CA LYS A 187 -7.27 10.39 8.97
C LYS A 187 -6.14 9.38 8.79
N CYS A 188 -6.25 8.49 7.80
CA CYS A 188 -5.22 7.47 7.55
C CYS A 188 -3.84 8.09 7.25
N TRP A 189 -3.78 9.19 6.49
CA TRP A 189 -2.52 9.84 6.13
C TRP A 189 -2.17 11.07 6.99
N SER A 190 -2.69 11.13 8.22
CA SER A 190 -2.28 12.16 9.20
C SER A 190 -0.77 12.19 9.37
N ASP A 191 -0.22 13.38 9.64
CA ASP A 191 1.22 13.55 9.81
C ASP A 191 1.70 12.78 11.04
N GLU A 192 0.98 12.97 12.15
CA GLU A 192 1.25 12.27 13.40
C GLU A 192 0.73 10.82 13.36
N PRO A 193 1.60 9.80 13.56
CA PRO A 193 1.19 8.39 13.54
C PRO A 193 0.08 8.04 14.54
N MET A 194 0.03 8.72 15.69
CA MET A 194 -0.96 8.47 16.74
C MET A 194 -2.36 8.99 16.41
N ASP A 195 -2.48 9.89 15.42
CA ASP A 195 -3.77 10.41 14.95
C ASP A 195 -4.40 9.52 13.87
N ARG A 196 -3.66 8.52 13.40
CA ARG A 196 -4.13 7.57 12.39
C ARG A 196 -5.00 6.50 13.07
N PRO A 197 -6.14 6.12 12.46
CA PRO A 197 -6.98 5.05 12.99
C PRO A 197 -6.26 3.70 12.91
N SER A 198 -6.65 2.76 13.76
CA SER A 198 -6.32 1.35 13.60
C SER A 198 -7.04 0.73 12.39
N PHE A 199 -6.58 -0.43 11.90
CA PHE A 199 -7.31 -1.13 10.85
C PHE A 199 -8.66 -1.69 11.31
N ASP A 200 -8.88 -1.90 12.63
CA ASP A 200 -10.19 -2.21 13.19
C ASP A 200 -11.15 -1.05 12.99
N GLU A 201 -10.74 0.16 13.37
CA GLU A 201 -11.55 1.39 13.21
C GLU A 201 -11.81 1.70 11.72
N ILE A 202 -10.83 1.46 10.84
CA ILE A 202 -10.98 1.62 9.38
C ILE A 202 -12.02 0.65 8.85
N TYR A 203 -11.91 -0.64 9.22
CA TYR A 203 -12.83 -1.68 8.78
C TYR A 203 -14.27 -1.41 9.25
N GLU A 204 -14.45 -1.03 10.51
CA GLU A 204 -15.76 -0.64 11.07
C GLU A 204 -16.35 0.57 10.33
N ALA A 205 -15.54 1.60 10.07
CA ALA A 205 -15.99 2.79 9.34
C ALA A 205 -16.37 2.50 7.88
N LEU A 206 -15.74 1.49 7.27
CA LEU A 206 -16.09 1.01 5.93
C LEU A 206 -17.28 0.04 5.94
N SER A 207 -17.58 -0.64 7.02
CA SER A 207 -18.67 -1.64 7.11
C SER A 207 -20.00 -1.03 7.53
N SER A 208 -20.00 0.23 7.99
CA SER A 208 -21.19 0.99 8.42
C SER A 208 -21.79 1.78 7.26
#